data_00de2a3ee5a916476f855d7ed9165bb6
#
_entry.id   00de2a3ee5a916476f855d7ed9165bb6
#
_cell.length_a   1.000
_cell.length_b   1.000
_cell.length_c   1.000
_cell.angle_alpha   90.00
_cell.angle_beta   90.00
_cell.angle_gamma   90.00
#
_symmetry.space_group_name_H-M   'P 1'
#
loop_
_entity.id
_entity.type
_entity.pdbx_description
1 polymer ?
#
loop_
_entity_poly.entity_id
_entity_poly.type
_entity_poly.pdbx_seq_one_letter_code
_entity_poly.pdbx_strand_id
1 'polypeptide(L)'
;VIVFLACLEPGILRGGEPMTVTVAGTPACRSRFELRPSDSYGASADGDIVGITVPMLAFMVDDDELAAILAHELSHNLLEHRRRLNEAGVQRGLMQQLGRNARITLATEIEADRLSVWLMANAGYDPRGAIRFWTRYGRQRGKGIFSAPTHYRWKKRVRLFEDELATLQASVQEPRGWYPPLLAEPPAPLE
;
A
#
# COMPACT_ATOMS: atom_id res chain seq x y z
N VAL A 1 0.75 13.61 4.57
CA VAL A 1 1.34 14.48 5.61
C VAL A 1 2.76 14.01 5.84
N ILE A 2 3.73 14.81 5.40
CA ILE A 2 5.15 14.55 5.67
C ILE A 2 5.40 14.97 7.11
N VAL A 3 5.70 14.02 7.98
CA VAL A 3 6.13 14.32 9.34
C VAL A 3 7.64 14.55 9.29
N PHE A 4 8.07 15.77 9.56
CA PHE A 4 9.46 16.04 9.86
C PHE A 4 9.76 15.40 11.22
N LEU A 5 10.50 14.31 11.24
CA LEU A 5 11.15 13.87 12.46
C LEU A 5 12.18 14.94 12.82
N ALA A 6 11.91 15.67 13.90
CA ALA A 6 12.91 16.52 14.53
C ALA A 6 14.17 15.68 14.85
N CYS A 7 15.33 16.30 14.91
CA CYS A 7 16.55 15.62 15.36
C CYS A 7 16.26 14.86 16.66
N LEU A 8 16.52 13.55 16.65
CA LEU A 8 16.48 12.74 17.87
C LEU A 8 17.83 12.87 18.56
N GLU A 9 17.80 13.11 19.84
CA GLU A 9 18.99 13.12 20.71
C GLU A 9 18.93 11.96 21.70
N PRO A 10 19.08 10.71 21.24
CA PRO A 10 19.08 9.58 22.13
C PRO A 10 20.34 9.60 23.02
N GLY A 11 20.14 9.45 24.31
CA GLY A 11 21.23 9.11 25.23
C GLY A 11 21.63 7.66 25.03
N ILE A 12 22.91 7.42 24.77
CA ILE A 12 23.46 6.06 24.64
C ILE A 12 24.62 5.86 25.63
N LEU A 13 24.94 4.61 25.94
CA LEU A 13 26.15 4.27 26.68
C LEU A 13 27.19 3.71 25.71
N ARG A 14 28.38 4.33 25.67
CA ARG A 14 29.52 3.85 24.91
C ARG A 14 30.71 3.60 25.85
N GLY A 15 31.10 2.34 25.97
CA GLY A 15 32.17 1.96 26.91
C GLY A 15 31.79 2.20 28.37
N GLY A 16 30.49 2.23 28.73
CA GLY A 16 29.99 2.54 30.06
C GLY A 16 29.77 4.03 30.35
N GLU A 17 30.23 4.92 29.47
CA GLU A 17 30.03 6.35 29.61
C GLU A 17 28.80 6.85 28.86
N PRO A 18 27.94 7.68 29.48
CA PRO A 18 26.78 8.27 28.81
C PRO A 18 27.23 9.30 27.77
N MET A 19 26.65 9.18 26.57
CA MET A 19 26.83 10.18 25.52
C MET A 19 25.53 10.47 24.82
N THR A 20 25.37 11.67 24.32
CA THR A 20 24.25 12.08 23.47
C THR A 20 24.69 12.06 22.01
N VAL A 21 23.90 11.44 21.15
CA VAL A 21 24.13 11.41 19.71
C VAL A 21 23.00 12.16 19.03
N THR A 22 23.35 13.17 18.25
CA THR A 22 22.37 13.87 17.42
C THR A 22 22.19 13.12 16.11
N VAL A 23 20.98 12.63 15.85
CA VAL A 23 20.61 11.97 14.59
C VAL A 23 19.71 12.90 13.80
N ALA A 24 20.16 13.33 12.62
CA ALA A 24 19.32 14.10 11.72
C ALA A 24 18.16 13.25 11.21
N GLY A 25 16.94 13.73 11.39
CA GLY A 25 15.73 13.08 10.84
C GLY A 25 15.64 13.26 9.32
N THR A 26 15.22 12.22 8.64
CA THR A 26 14.84 12.28 7.23
C THR A 26 13.32 12.40 7.14
N PRO A 27 12.77 13.27 6.26
CA PRO A 27 11.32 13.29 6.02
C PRO A 27 10.82 11.90 5.64
N ALA A 28 9.82 11.40 6.36
CA ALA A 28 9.26 10.07 6.13
C ALA A 28 7.74 10.09 6.27
N CYS A 29 7.08 9.09 5.68
CA CYS A 29 5.66 8.85 5.87
C CYS A 29 5.38 8.41 7.32
N ARG A 30 4.26 8.88 7.88
CA ARG A 30 3.80 8.50 9.22
C ARG A 30 3.16 7.11 9.23
N SER A 31 3.72 6.13 8.57
CA SER A 31 3.19 4.77 8.62
C SER A 31 4.16 3.83 9.32
N ARG A 32 3.60 2.99 10.19
CA ARG A 32 4.32 1.90 10.85
C ARG A 32 3.95 0.59 10.20
N PHE A 33 4.87 -0.36 10.21
CA PHE A 33 4.65 -1.71 9.68
C PHE A 33 4.59 -2.71 10.82
N GLU A 34 3.59 -3.60 10.80
CA GLU A 34 3.39 -4.60 11.85
C GLU A 34 3.16 -5.99 11.25
N LEU A 35 3.87 -6.99 11.77
CA LEU A 35 3.56 -8.39 11.53
C LEU A 35 2.53 -8.83 12.58
N ARG A 36 1.39 -9.37 12.11
CA ARG A 36 0.27 -9.76 12.96
C ARG A 36 0.10 -11.28 13.01
N PRO A 37 0.03 -11.87 14.21
CA PRO A 37 -0.35 -13.26 14.35
C PRO A 37 -1.81 -13.45 13.86
N SER A 38 -2.03 -14.47 13.05
CA SER A 38 -3.35 -14.82 12.50
C SER A 38 -3.28 -16.18 11.83
N ASP A 39 -4.41 -16.86 11.70
CA ASP A 39 -4.54 -18.08 10.89
C ASP A 39 -5.01 -17.76 9.45
N SER A 40 -5.29 -16.48 9.16
CA SER A 40 -5.82 -16.02 7.88
C SER A 40 -4.77 -15.24 7.08
N TYR A 41 -4.84 -15.36 5.75
CA TYR A 41 -4.09 -14.49 4.84
C TYR A 41 -4.70 -13.09 4.84
N GLY A 42 -3.91 -12.08 5.12
CA GLY A 42 -4.41 -10.71 5.12
C GLY A 42 -3.31 -9.67 5.22
N ALA A 43 -3.60 -8.53 4.64
CA ALA A 43 -2.91 -7.28 4.88
C ALA A 43 -3.96 -6.18 5.07
N SER A 44 -3.62 -5.09 5.71
CA SER A 44 -4.55 -3.99 5.95
C SER A 44 -3.82 -2.70 6.31
N ALA A 45 -4.45 -1.59 5.96
CA ALA A 45 -4.05 -0.25 6.37
C ALA A 45 -5.16 0.43 7.19
N ASP A 46 -4.81 1.16 8.23
CA ASP A 46 -5.79 1.83 9.10
C ASP A 46 -5.65 3.36 9.15
N GLY A 47 -4.78 3.90 8.33
CA GLY A 47 -4.44 5.33 8.26
C GLY A 47 -3.05 5.64 8.84
N ASP A 48 -2.58 4.84 9.81
CA ASP A 48 -1.28 4.98 10.47
C ASP A 48 -0.42 3.70 10.39
N ILE A 49 -1.06 2.54 10.41
CA ILE A 49 -0.40 1.24 10.48
C ILE A 49 -0.69 0.45 9.21
N VAL A 50 0.35 -0.16 8.67
CA VAL A 50 0.28 -1.20 7.65
C VAL A 50 0.54 -2.54 8.34
N GLY A 51 -0.46 -3.40 8.39
CA GLY A 51 -0.38 -4.72 9.00
C GLY A 51 -0.35 -5.82 7.96
N ILE A 52 0.52 -6.81 8.14
CA ILE A 52 0.54 -8.05 7.35
C ILE A 52 0.47 -9.25 8.28
N THR A 53 -0.28 -10.28 7.93
CA THR A 53 -0.37 -11.49 8.75
C THR A 53 0.77 -12.45 8.47
N VAL A 54 1.12 -13.28 9.48
CA VAL A 54 2.17 -14.30 9.33
C VAL A 54 1.92 -15.24 8.14
N PRO A 55 0.71 -15.79 7.92
CA PRO A 55 0.43 -16.60 6.73
C PRO A 55 0.57 -15.84 5.41
N MET A 56 0.20 -14.56 5.38
CA MET A 56 0.37 -13.75 4.17
C MET A 56 1.86 -13.52 3.89
N LEU A 57 2.65 -13.17 4.90
CA LEU A 57 4.10 -13.04 4.76
C LEU A 57 4.74 -14.35 4.28
N ALA A 58 4.38 -15.50 4.86
CA ALA A 58 4.87 -16.81 4.47
C ALA A 58 4.43 -17.25 3.05
N PHE A 59 3.42 -16.61 2.50
CA PHE A 59 2.96 -16.85 1.14
C PHE A 59 3.83 -16.16 0.09
N MET A 60 4.57 -15.11 0.43
CA MET A 60 5.46 -14.40 -0.50
C MET A 60 6.62 -15.28 -0.92
N VAL A 61 7.04 -15.18 -2.18
CA VAL A 61 8.17 -15.97 -2.72
C VAL A 61 9.44 -15.14 -2.84
N ASP A 62 9.31 -13.82 -2.85
CA ASP A 62 10.44 -12.88 -2.92
C ASP A 62 10.06 -11.53 -2.29
N ASP A 63 11.06 -10.66 -2.15
CA ASP A 63 10.90 -9.33 -1.57
C ASP A 63 10.08 -8.39 -2.46
N ASP A 64 10.05 -8.59 -3.77
CA ASP A 64 9.22 -7.79 -4.68
C ASP A 64 7.73 -8.07 -4.47
N GLU A 65 7.34 -9.32 -4.23
CA GLU A 65 5.97 -9.67 -3.88
C GLU A 65 5.56 -9.08 -2.52
N LEU A 66 6.48 -9.12 -1.54
CA LEU A 66 6.25 -8.48 -0.24
C LEU A 66 6.11 -6.97 -0.40
N ALA A 67 7.02 -6.33 -1.14
CA ALA A 67 6.97 -4.91 -1.43
C ALA A 67 5.67 -4.51 -2.13
N ALA A 68 5.13 -5.35 -3.04
CA ALA A 68 3.87 -5.09 -3.72
C ALA A 68 2.70 -4.97 -2.74
N ILE A 69 2.60 -5.88 -1.77
CA ILE A 69 1.53 -5.85 -0.77
C ILE A 69 1.71 -4.68 0.21
N LEU A 70 2.93 -4.47 0.69
CA LEU A 70 3.20 -3.36 1.61
C LEU A 70 3.00 -2.00 0.94
N ALA A 71 3.39 -1.85 -0.33
CA ALA A 71 3.17 -0.62 -1.11
C ALA A 71 1.68 -0.38 -1.37
N HIS A 72 0.88 -1.43 -1.64
CA HIS A 72 -0.57 -1.31 -1.79
C HIS A 72 -1.22 -0.80 -0.49
N GLU A 73 -0.92 -1.42 0.65
CA GLU A 73 -1.46 -1.00 1.94
C GLU A 73 -0.98 0.40 2.34
N LEU A 74 0.30 0.71 2.09
CA LEU A 74 0.85 2.05 2.32
C LEU A 74 0.12 3.09 1.47
N SER A 75 -0.24 2.77 0.23
CA SER A 75 -1.00 3.65 -0.66
C SER A 75 -2.36 4.04 -0.05
N HIS A 76 -3.03 3.12 0.64
CA HIS A 76 -4.27 3.44 1.36
C HIS A 76 -4.06 4.51 2.44
N ASN A 77 -2.94 4.45 3.17
CA ASN A 77 -2.61 5.45 4.18
C ASN A 77 -2.23 6.80 3.53
N LEU A 78 -1.40 6.79 2.48
CA LEU A 78 -0.95 8.00 1.78
C LEU A 78 -2.09 8.76 1.11
N LEU A 79 -3.05 8.04 0.51
CA LEU A 79 -4.23 8.60 -0.14
C LEU A 79 -5.38 8.85 0.84
N GLU A 80 -5.15 8.64 2.15
CA GLU A 80 -6.11 8.85 3.23
C GLU A 80 -7.45 8.14 2.99
N HIS A 81 -7.43 6.94 2.38
CA HIS A 81 -8.64 6.23 1.98
C HIS A 81 -9.59 6.01 3.15
N ARG A 82 -9.06 5.69 4.34
CA ARG A 82 -9.90 5.50 5.54
C ARG A 82 -10.70 6.77 5.87
N ARG A 83 -10.07 7.94 5.82
CA ARG A 83 -10.73 9.23 6.07
C ARG A 83 -11.76 9.51 4.98
N ARG A 84 -11.38 9.41 3.70
CA ARG A 84 -12.24 9.65 2.54
C ARG A 84 -13.48 8.74 2.53
N LEU A 85 -13.32 7.46 2.84
CA LEU A 85 -14.44 6.49 2.96
C LEU A 85 -15.39 6.86 4.10
N ASN A 86 -14.87 7.31 5.25
CA ASN A 86 -15.69 7.76 6.37
C ASN A 86 -16.48 9.04 6.01
N GLU A 87 -15.84 10.02 5.36
CA GLU A 87 -16.47 11.25 4.88
C GLU A 87 -17.55 10.99 3.83
N ALA A 88 -17.34 10.00 2.96
CA ALA A 88 -18.33 9.54 1.98
C ALA A 88 -19.47 8.70 2.60
N GLY A 89 -19.45 8.45 3.92
CA GLY A 89 -20.47 7.68 4.63
C GLY A 89 -20.48 6.20 4.26
N VAL A 90 -19.35 5.64 3.80
CA VAL A 90 -19.25 4.22 3.45
C VAL A 90 -19.30 3.37 4.71
N GLN A 91 -20.36 2.58 4.86
CA GLN A 91 -20.53 1.67 5.98
C GLN A 91 -19.62 0.45 5.81
N ARG A 92 -18.98 0.03 6.92
CA ARG A 92 -18.12 -1.15 6.95
C ARG A 92 -18.92 -2.46 7.04
N GLY A 93 -18.23 -3.56 6.78
CA GLY A 93 -18.83 -4.89 6.85
C GLY A 93 -19.63 -5.24 5.59
N LEU A 94 -20.72 -5.97 5.75
CA LEU A 94 -21.50 -6.49 4.62
C LEU A 94 -22.04 -5.37 3.70
N MET A 95 -22.43 -4.23 4.25
CA MET A 95 -22.94 -3.09 3.50
C MET A 95 -21.88 -2.40 2.61
N GLN A 96 -20.60 -2.53 2.94
CA GLN A 96 -19.51 -2.05 2.09
C GLN A 96 -19.46 -2.75 0.72
N GLN A 97 -20.04 -3.95 0.64
CA GLN A 97 -20.01 -4.80 -0.54
C GLN A 97 -21.19 -4.56 -1.50
N LEU A 98 -22.07 -3.63 -1.22
CA LEU A 98 -23.31 -3.42 -1.98
C LEU A 98 -23.39 -2.01 -2.58
N GLY A 99 -23.92 -1.96 -3.81
CA GLY A 99 -24.34 -0.72 -4.49
C GLY A 99 -23.25 0.36 -4.56
N ARG A 100 -23.59 1.56 -4.09
CA ARG A 100 -22.68 2.73 -4.07
C ARG A 100 -21.41 2.46 -3.25
N ASN A 101 -21.53 1.84 -2.08
CA ASN A 101 -20.41 1.56 -1.21
C ASN A 101 -19.35 0.66 -1.89
N ALA A 102 -19.81 -0.37 -2.62
CA ALA A 102 -18.91 -1.26 -3.37
C ALA A 102 -18.14 -0.51 -4.48
N ARG A 103 -18.81 0.42 -5.17
CA ARG A 103 -18.18 1.23 -6.22
C ARG A 103 -17.10 2.15 -5.65
N ILE A 104 -17.42 2.84 -4.54
CA ILE A 104 -16.48 3.73 -3.86
C ILE A 104 -15.27 2.95 -3.33
N THR A 105 -15.51 1.81 -2.67
CA THR A 105 -14.42 0.95 -2.21
C THR A 105 -13.56 0.46 -3.37
N LEU A 106 -14.17 0.07 -4.49
CA LEU A 106 -13.44 -0.33 -5.68
C LEU A 106 -12.56 0.80 -6.24
N ALA A 107 -13.02 2.04 -6.21
CA ALA A 107 -12.24 3.18 -6.65
C ALA A 107 -10.96 3.35 -5.78
N THR A 108 -11.09 3.22 -4.46
CA THR A 108 -9.92 3.30 -3.56
C THR A 108 -8.94 2.14 -3.75
N GLU A 109 -9.42 0.94 -4.10
CA GLU A 109 -8.55 -0.19 -4.44
C GLU A 109 -7.74 0.07 -5.73
N ILE A 110 -8.39 0.65 -6.75
CA ILE A 110 -7.73 1.01 -8.02
C ILE A 110 -6.67 2.09 -7.78
N GLU A 111 -6.98 3.12 -6.99
CA GLU A 111 -6.00 4.16 -6.63
C GLU A 111 -4.80 3.57 -5.89
N ALA A 112 -5.04 2.66 -4.94
CA ALA A 112 -3.97 2.00 -4.19
C ALA A 112 -3.09 1.10 -5.08
N ASP A 113 -3.68 0.32 -5.96
CA ASP A 113 -2.95 -0.51 -6.91
C ASP A 113 -2.06 0.34 -7.84
N ARG A 114 -2.60 1.44 -8.38
CA ARG A 114 -1.84 2.33 -9.25
C ARG A 114 -0.66 2.96 -8.53
N LEU A 115 -0.89 3.54 -7.34
CA LEU A 115 0.17 4.19 -6.59
C LEU A 115 1.26 3.19 -6.15
N SER A 116 0.88 1.95 -5.83
CA SER A 116 1.83 0.92 -5.37
C SER A 116 2.94 0.62 -6.37
N VAL A 117 2.66 0.67 -7.68
CA VAL A 117 3.64 0.48 -8.77
C VAL A 117 4.76 1.52 -8.67
N TRP A 118 4.40 2.78 -8.46
CA TRP A 118 5.34 3.90 -8.35
C TRP A 118 6.13 3.85 -7.04
N LEU A 119 5.49 3.46 -5.94
CA LEU A 119 6.18 3.30 -4.65
C LEU A 119 7.22 2.19 -4.72
N MET A 120 6.88 1.05 -5.33
CA MET A 120 7.84 -0.04 -5.52
C MET A 120 9.05 0.41 -6.35
N ALA A 121 8.81 1.04 -7.52
CA ALA A 121 9.87 1.52 -8.40
C ALA A 121 10.79 2.54 -7.69
N ASN A 122 10.20 3.49 -6.96
CA ASN A 122 10.95 4.50 -6.20
C ASN A 122 11.75 3.90 -5.03
N ALA A 123 11.31 2.76 -4.50
CA ALA A 123 12.00 2.03 -3.44
C ALA A 123 13.04 1.02 -3.99
N GLY A 124 13.16 0.88 -5.32
CA GLY A 124 14.12 -0.01 -5.96
C GLY A 124 13.66 -1.47 -6.10
N TYR A 125 12.36 -1.74 -5.86
CA TYR A 125 11.75 -3.06 -6.11
C TYR A 125 11.19 -3.16 -7.52
N ASP A 126 11.15 -4.40 -8.07
CA ASP A 126 10.52 -4.66 -9.37
C ASP A 126 8.98 -4.65 -9.26
N PRO A 127 8.25 -3.67 -9.86
CA PRO A 127 6.79 -3.62 -9.81
C PRO A 127 6.10 -4.84 -10.43
N ARG A 128 6.82 -5.67 -11.24
CA ARG A 128 6.28 -6.94 -11.74
C ARG A 128 6.00 -7.94 -10.61
N GLY A 129 6.56 -7.72 -9.40
CA GLY A 129 6.22 -8.46 -8.20
C GLY A 129 4.72 -8.46 -7.91
N ALA A 130 4.04 -7.31 -8.12
CA ALA A 130 2.58 -7.21 -7.98
C ALA A 130 1.85 -8.12 -8.99
N ILE A 131 2.29 -8.16 -10.25
CA ILE A 131 1.70 -9.01 -11.30
C ILE A 131 1.90 -10.50 -10.95
N ARG A 132 3.10 -10.88 -10.50
CA ARG A 132 3.41 -12.27 -10.07
C ARG A 132 2.54 -12.69 -8.90
N PHE A 133 2.50 -11.87 -7.85
CA PHE A 133 1.70 -12.13 -6.65
C PHE A 133 0.22 -12.32 -6.99
N TRP A 134 -0.42 -11.33 -7.64
CA TRP A 134 -1.85 -11.37 -7.91
C TRP A 134 -2.25 -12.48 -8.88
N THR A 135 -1.36 -12.85 -9.84
CA THR A 135 -1.59 -14.00 -10.72
C THR A 135 -1.58 -15.31 -9.92
N ARG A 136 -0.60 -15.49 -9.05
CA ARG A 136 -0.46 -16.69 -8.22
C ARG A 136 -1.55 -16.79 -7.18
N TYR A 137 -1.79 -15.72 -6.44
CA TYR A 137 -2.84 -15.63 -5.45
C TYR A 137 -4.23 -15.88 -6.07
N GLY A 138 -4.51 -15.25 -7.20
CA GLY A 138 -5.77 -15.39 -7.91
C GLY A 138 -6.02 -16.79 -8.45
N ARG A 139 -4.97 -17.49 -8.93
CA ARG A 139 -5.08 -18.89 -9.37
C ARG A 139 -5.35 -19.85 -8.22
N GLN A 140 -4.73 -19.63 -7.08
CA GLN A 140 -4.82 -20.54 -5.93
C GLN A 140 -6.05 -20.26 -5.07
N ARG A 141 -6.48 -19.01 -4.94
CA ARG A 141 -7.53 -18.59 -4.01
C ARG A 141 -8.71 -17.88 -4.67
N GLY A 142 -8.60 -17.47 -5.93
CA GLY A 142 -9.64 -16.77 -6.67
C GLY A 142 -10.82 -17.64 -7.16
N LYS A 143 -10.94 -18.87 -6.71
CA LYS A 143 -11.99 -19.84 -7.12
C LYS A 143 -13.20 -19.77 -6.19
N GLY A 144 -13.74 -18.61 -5.89
CA GLY A 144 -14.96 -18.49 -5.12
C GLY A 144 -15.93 -17.52 -5.80
N ILE A 145 -17.20 -17.95 -5.95
CA ILE A 145 -18.33 -17.08 -6.31
C ILE A 145 -18.50 -15.97 -5.24
N PHE A 146 -17.87 -16.16 -4.08
CA PHE A 146 -17.87 -15.29 -2.90
C PHE A 146 -16.54 -14.61 -2.62
N SER A 147 -15.61 -14.48 -3.59
CA SER A 147 -14.50 -13.55 -3.43
C SER A 147 -15.11 -12.16 -3.18
N ALA A 148 -14.75 -11.56 -2.04
CA ALA A 148 -15.41 -10.36 -1.54
C ALA A 148 -15.59 -9.31 -2.65
N PRO A 149 -16.80 -8.76 -2.84
CA PRO A 149 -17.09 -7.77 -3.91
C PRO A 149 -16.26 -6.48 -3.81
N THR A 150 -15.58 -6.28 -2.69
CA THR A 150 -14.70 -5.15 -2.42
C THR A 150 -13.36 -5.22 -3.17
N HIS A 151 -12.96 -6.42 -3.62
CA HIS A 151 -11.77 -6.59 -4.43
C HIS A 151 -12.18 -7.01 -5.83
N TYR A 152 -11.86 -6.19 -6.83
CA TYR A 152 -12.17 -6.56 -8.20
C TYR A 152 -11.37 -7.78 -8.65
N ARG A 153 -11.94 -8.49 -9.65
CA ARG A 153 -11.40 -9.79 -10.10
C ARG A 153 -9.90 -9.68 -10.38
N TRP A 154 -9.10 -10.62 -9.85
CA TRP A 154 -7.65 -10.63 -9.96
C TRP A 154 -7.12 -10.41 -11.38
N LYS A 155 -7.81 -10.91 -12.42
CA LYS A 155 -7.43 -10.68 -13.84
C LYS A 155 -7.52 -9.21 -14.26
N LYS A 156 -8.50 -8.47 -13.73
CA LYS A 156 -8.59 -7.01 -13.97
C LYS A 156 -7.49 -6.28 -13.23
N ARG A 157 -7.16 -6.75 -12.02
CA ARG A 157 -6.09 -6.19 -11.20
C ARG A 157 -4.73 -6.35 -11.89
N VAL A 158 -4.45 -7.55 -12.42
CA VAL A 158 -3.24 -7.81 -13.20
C VAL A 158 -3.12 -6.87 -14.40
N ARG A 159 -4.19 -6.70 -15.18
CA ARG A 159 -4.20 -5.77 -16.32
C ARG A 159 -3.92 -4.32 -15.89
N LEU A 160 -4.51 -3.88 -14.78
CA LEU A 160 -4.24 -2.54 -14.25
C LEU A 160 -2.77 -2.36 -13.90
N PHE A 161 -2.13 -3.36 -13.30
CA PHE A 161 -0.70 -3.32 -13.02
C PHE A 161 0.15 -3.29 -14.30
N GLU A 162 -0.25 -4.05 -15.33
CA GLU A 162 0.42 -4.03 -16.65
C GLU A 162 0.32 -2.65 -17.30
N ASP A 163 -0.87 -2.02 -17.28
CA ASP A 163 -1.11 -0.70 -17.84
C ASP A 163 -0.34 0.39 -17.07
N GLU A 164 -0.34 0.32 -15.73
CA GLU A 164 0.38 1.30 -14.90
C GLU A 164 1.91 1.13 -15.03
N LEU A 165 2.39 -0.11 -15.16
CA LEU A 165 3.81 -0.39 -15.43
C LEU A 165 4.24 0.18 -16.79
N ALA A 166 3.41 0.05 -17.82
CA ALA A 166 3.68 0.65 -19.13
C ALA A 166 3.76 2.19 -19.02
N THR A 167 2.89 2.80 -18.22
CA THR A 167 2.93 4.24 -17.93
C THR A 167 4.21 4.64 -17.22
N LEU A 168 4.63 3.89 -16.21
CA LEU A 168 5.90 4.11 -15.51
C LEU A 168 7.10 4.03 -16.47
N GLN A 169 7.13 3.01 -17.32
CA GLN A 169 8.23 2.81 -18.29
C GLN A 169 8.31 3.90 -19.35
N ALA A 170 7.18 4.52 -19.70
CA ALA A 170 7.12 5.66 -20.62
C ALA A 170 7.45 7.00 -19.93
N SER A 171 7.48 7.03 -18.60
CA SER A 171 7.75 8.25 -17.82
C SER A 171 9.24 8.54 -17.72
N VAL A 172 9.57 9.82 -17.58
CA VAL A 172 10.95 10.25 -17.32
C VAL A 172 11.21 10.24 -15.83
N GLN A 173 12.29 9.58 -15.43
CA GLN A 173 12.74 9.60 -14.03
C GLN A 173 13.34 10.98 -13.71
N GLU A 174 12.78 11.65 -12.72
CA GLU A 174 13.31 12.88 -12.17
C GLU A 174 14.44 12.64 -11.15
N PRO A 175 15.22 13.67 -10.75
CA PRO A 175 16.29 13.49 -9.74
C PRO A 175 15.81 12.95 -8.38
N ARG A 176 14.53 13.12 -8.06
CA ARG A 176 13.89 12.63 -6.82
C ARG A 176 13.12 11.32 -6.99
N GLY A 177 13.21 10.69 -8.15
CA GLY A 177 12.46 9.48 -8.52
C GLY A 177 11.35 9.75 -9.54
N TRP A 178 10.49 8.76 -9.73
CA TRP A 178 9.31 8.90 -10.60
C TRP A 178 8.16 9.56 -9.85
N TYR A 179 7.47 10.49 -10.53
CA TYR A 179 6.28 11.15 -9.98
C TYR A 179 5.00 10.48 -10.53
N PRO A 180 4.14 9.89 -9.66
CA PRO A 180 2.91 9.25 -10.10
C PRO A 180 1.92 10.24 -10.70
N PRO A 181 1.40 10.03 -11.94
CA PRO A 181 0.37 10.90 -12.51
C PRO A 181 -0.88 11.03 -11.64
N LEU A 182 -1.21 10.00 -10.89
CA LEU A 182 -2.32 10.00 -9.93
C LEU A 182 -2.21 11.13 -8.87
N LEU A 183 -1.01 11.59 -8.56
CA LEU A 183 -0.77 12.65 -7.55
C LEU A 183 -0.66 14.05 -8.17
N ALA A 184 -0.74 14.18 -9.51
CA ALA A 184 -0.67 15.47 -10.19
C ALA A 184 -1.92 16.34 -9.90
N GLU A 185 -3.04 15.71 -9.60
CA GLU A 185 -4.29 16.37 -9.24
C GLU A 185 -4.77 15.89 -7.86
N PRO A 186 -5.48 16.74 -7.10
CA PRO A 186 -6.09 16.28 -5.86
C PRO A 186 -7.08 15.14 -6.16
N PRO A 187 -7.15 14.12 -5.28
CA PRO A 187 -8.04 13.00 -5.50
C PRO A 187 -9.50 13.46 -5.61
N ALA A 188 -10.22 12.95 -6.60
CA ALA A 188 -11.63 13.26 -6.77
C ALA A 188 -12.47 12.87 -5.55
N PRO A 189 -13.55 13.61 -5.24
CA PRO A 189 -14.48 13.19 -4.20
C PRO A 189 -15.02 11.78 -4.48
N LEU A 190 -15.21 11.00 -3.43
CA LEU A 190 -15.80 9.66 -3.52
C LEU A 190 -17.34 9.80 -3.53
N GLU A 191 -17.96 9.70 -4.71
CA GLU A 191 -19.43 9.84 -4.92
C GLU A 191 -20.13 8.49 -5.15
#